data_86f664df16fcfc69a482bd33fbc55d27
#
_entry.id   86f664df16fcfc69a482bd33fbc55d27
#
_cell.length_a   1.000
_cell.length_b   1.000
_cell.length_c   1.000
_cell.angle_alpha   90.00
_cell.angle_beta   90.00
_cell.angle_gamma   90.00
#
_symmetry.space_group_name_H-M   'P 1'
#
loop_
_entity.id
_entity.type
_entity.pdbx_description
1 polymer ?
#
loop_
_entity_poly.entity_id
_entity_poly.type
_entity_poly.pdbx_seq_one_letter_code
_entity_poly.pdbx_strand_id
1 'polypeptide(L)'
;MVNLKEKPYYLNDEQIQWVEDTIASMSAEEKIGQLFVNMVANEEERKPENIKKVLDTYHPGAIRYHNAPKEELWDMADCLQKTSKVPLLIASNCEAGGNGGMQGGTALANGAAMAAMDSEEMVRKMAEISAREAAAVGCNWNFAPIVDLTYNWRNTIVQLRAFNDEPDDVIRYSKAFFKGMRTQNIATCMKHFPGDGTEENDQHLMMGINEYD
;
A
#
# COMPACT_ATOMS: atom_id res chain seq x y z
N MET A 1 8.31 23.55 -13.20
CA MET A 1 8.43 23.00 -11.84
C MET A 1 7.04 22.71 -11.31
N VAL A 2 6.89 21.63 -10.56
CA VAL A 2 5.61 21.29 -9.91
C VAL A 2 5.33 22.28 -8.79
N ASN A 3 4.10 22.79 -8.69
CA ASN A 3 3.71 23.65 -7.57
C ASN A 3 3.33 22.80 -6.35
N LEU A 4 4.26 22.68 -5.41
CA LEU A 4 4.08 21.84 -4.21
C LEU A 4 3.08 22.44 -3.20
N LYS A 5 2.71 23.72 -3.32
CA LYS A 5 1.68 24.35 -2.47
C LYS A 5 0.25 24.00 -2.89
N GLU A 6 0.07 23.55 -4.13
CA GLU A 6 -1.21 23.21 -4.71
C GLU A 6 -1.49 21.71 -4.69
N LYS A 7 -2.72 21.35 -5.15
CA LYS A 7 -3.12 19.96 -5.32
C LYS A 7 -2.12 19.22 -6.22
N PRO A 8 -1.77 17.99 -5.88
CA PRO A 8 -2.27 17.16 -4.76
C PRO A 8 -1.49 17.30 -3.45
N TYR A 9 -0.43 18.08 -3.39
CA TYR A 9 0.57 18.05 -2.31
C TYR A 9 0.19 18.92 -1.10
N TYR A 10 -0.27 20.17 -1.31
CA TYR A 10 -0.65 21.14 -0.26
C TYR A 10 0.40 21.33 0.84
N LEU A 11 1.70 21.36 0.46
CA LEU A 11 2.81 21.53 1.40
C LEU A 11 2.94 22.99 1.84
N ASN A 12 3.35 23.17 3.10
CA ASN A 12 3.80 24.48 3.59
C ASN A 12 5.26 24.76 3.22
N ASP A 13 5.76 25.97 3.52
CA ASP A 13 7.11 26.39 3.13
C ASP A 13 8.22 25.54 3.78
N GLU A 14 8.05 25.13 5.04
CA GLU A 14 9.00 24.27 5.74
C GLU A 14 9.09 22.87 5.11
N GLN A 15 7.93 22.30 4.76
CA GLN A 15 7.87 21.01 4.08
C GLN A 15 8.49 21.06 2.67
N ILE A 16 8.25 22.15 1.94
CA ILE A 16 8.85 22.37 0.62
C ILE A 16 10.38 22.48 0.75
N GLN A 17 10.84 23.26 1.68
CA GLN A 17 12.29 23.42 1.92
C GLN A 17 12.94 22.07 2.26
N TRP A 18 12.31 21.27 3.12
CA TRP A 18 12.77 19.91 3.43
C TRP A 18 12.87 19.03 2.19
N VAL A 19 11.88 19.07 1.31
CA VAL A 19 11.88 18.29 0.04
C VAL A 19 13.02 18.73 -0.86
N GLU A 20 13.19 20.05 -1.05
CA GLU A 20 14.23 20.62 -1.91
C GLU A 20 15.64 20.32 -1.40
N ASP A 21 15.89 20.50 -0.11
CA ASP A 21 17.18 20.19 0.52
C ASP A 21 17.51 18.69 0.46
N THR A 22 16.50 17.84 0.69
CA THR A 22 16.65 16.39 0.59
C THR A 22 17.04 15.98 -0.83
N ILE A 23 16.31 16.45 -1.85
CA ILE A 23 16.62 16.14 -3.26
C ILE A 23 17.99 16.71 -3.66
N ALA A 24 18.35 17.90 -3.20
CA ALA A 24 19.65 18.52 -3.47
C ALA A 24 20.82 17.72 -2.86
N SER A 25 20.60 17.08 -1.71
CA SER A 25 21.61 16.29 -1.01
C SER A 25 21.85 14.89 -1.59
N MET A 26 20.97 14.42 -2.51
CA MET A 26 21.04 13.08 -3.08
C MET A 26 21.94 13.01 -4.32
N SER A 27 22.69 11.90 -4.44
CA SER A 27 23.34 11.51 -5.69
C SER A 27 22.31 11.10 -6.76
N ALA A 28 22.75 10.88 -7.98
CA ALA A 28 21.88 10.37 -9.06
C ALA A 28 21.35 8.96 -8.74
N GLU A 29 22.20 8.10 -8.20
CA GLU A 29 21.87 6.74 -7.79
C GLU A 29 20.83 6.75 -6.65
N GLU A 30 21.01 7.58 -5.65
CA GLU A 30 20.04 7.75 -4.56
C GLU A 30 18.68 8.22 -5.08
N LYS A 31 18.66 9.20 -6.00
CA LYS A 31 17.40 9.68 -6.62
C LYS A 31 16.68 8.58 -7.40
N ILE A 32 17.44 7.77 -8.16
CA ILE A 32 16.88 6.63 -8.90
C ILE A 32 16.35 5.59 -7.91
N GLY A 33 17.12 5.30 -6.85
CA GLY A 33 16.72 4.35 -5.80
C GLY A 33 15.37 4.71 -5.16
N GLN A 34 15.08 5.99 -4.95
CA GLN A 34 13.81 6.45 -4.37
C GLN A 34 12.57 6.07 -5.20
N LEU A 35 12.74 5.69 -6.46
CA LEU A 35 11.65 5.24 -7.34
C LEU A 35 11.31 3.75 -7.17
N PHE A 36 12.09 3.00 -6.40
CA PHE A 36 11.90 1.56 -6.22
C PHE A 36 11.24 1.21 -4.89
N VAL A 37 10.43 0.16 -4.94
CA VAL A 37 9.87 -0.53 -3.78
C VAL A 37 10.55 -1.89 -3.70
N ASN A 38 11.42 -2.10 -2.72
CA ASN A 38 12.05 -3.40 -2.50
C ASN A 38 11.17 -4.30 -1.66
N MET A 39 11.23 -5.61 -1.93
CA MET A 39 10.53 -6.63 -1.15
C MET A 39 11.42 -7.14 -0.02
N VAL A 40 10.82 -7.32 1.16
CA VAL A 40 11.37 -8.09 2.28
C VAL A 40 10.38 -9.23 2.56
N ALA A 41 10.66 -10.42 2.07
CA ALA A 41 9.70 -11.52 2.00
C ALA A 41 9.83 -12.54 3.14
N ASN A 42 11.00 -12.68 3.74
CA ASN A 42 11.31 -13.75 4.68
C ASN A 42 12.14 -13.27 5.89
N GLU A 43 12.31 -14.15 6.87
CA GLU A 43 13.03 -13.87 8.12
C GLU A 43 14.50 -13.44 7.87
N GLU A 44 15.19 -14.10 6.94
CA GLU A 44 16.57 -13.78 6.62
C GLU A 44 16.74 -12.35 6.09
N GLU A 45 15.81 -11.92 5.22
CA GLU A 45 15.81 -10.57 4.66
C GLU A 45 15.47 -9.50 5.70
N ARG A 46 14.79 -9.85 6.80
CA ARG A 46 14.48 -8.95 7.91
C ARG A 46 15.64 -8.69 8.86
N LYS A 47 16.74 -9.45 8.76
CA LYS A 47 17.90 -9.23 9.62
C LYS A 47 18.56 -7.88 9.37
N PRO A 48 19.04 -7.19 10.41
CA PRO A 48 19.62 -5.84 10.29
C PRO A 48 20.74 -5.72 9.26
N GLU A 49 21.61 -6.73 9.15
CA GLU A 49 22.69 -6.75 8.16
C GLU A 49 22.18 -6.81 6.72
N ASN A 50 21.10 -7.54 6.45
CA ASN A 50 20.51 -7.64 5.12
C ASN A 50 19.69 -6.38 4.79
N ILE A 51 18.97 -5.82 5.76
CA ILE A 51 18.32 -4.51 5.64
C ILE A 51 19.35 -3.45 5.26
N LYS A 52 20.44 -3.36 6.03
CA LYS A 52 21.51 -2.39 5.74
C LYS A 52 22.07 -2.58 4.34
N LYS A 53 22.35 -3.81 3.93
CA LYS A 53 22.84 -4.12 2.57
C LYS A 53 21.89 -3.64 1.48
N VAL A 54 20.57 -3.85 1.64
CA VAL A 54 19.56 -3.37 0.68
C VAL A 54 19.55 -1.84 0.62
N LEU A 55 19.54 -1.17 1.77
CA LEU A 55 19.53 0.28 1.84
C LEU A 55 20.80 0.91 1.23
N ASP A 56 21.96 0.36 1.52
CA ASP A 56 23.26 0.86 1.02
C ASP A 56 23.43 0.59 -0.49
N THR A 57 22.81 -0.48 -1.01
CA THR A 57 22.99 -0.88 -2.42
C THR A 57 21.98 -0.25 -3.35
N TYR A 58 20.72 -0.17 -2.95
CA TYR A 58 19.61 0.21 -3.84
C TYR A 58 18.98 1.55 -3.49
N HIS A 59 19.21 2.07 -2.28
CA HIS A 59 18.64 3.35 -1.80
C HIS A 59 17.13 3.46 -2.02
N PRO A 60 16.30 2.42 -1.76
CA PRO A 60 14.89 2.41 -2.12
C PRO A 60 14.10 3.49 -1.39
N GLY A 61 13.06 4.01 -2.04
CA GLY A 61 12.11 4.93 -1.41
C GLY A 61 11.07 4.22 -0.56
N ALA A 62 10.89 2.91 -0.79
CA ALA A 62 9.92 2.11 -0.08
C ALA A 62 10.36 0.65 0.09
N ILE A 63 9.80 0.03 1.13
CA ILE A 63 9.90 -1.42 1.37
C ILE A 63 8.49 -1.99 1.44
N ARG A 64 8.23 -3.06 0.70
CA ARG A 64 7.05 -3.91 0.90
C ARG A 64 7.47 -5.16 1.65
N TYR A 65 6.70 -5.57 2.65
CA TYR A 65 6.97 -6.79 3.40
C TYR A 65 5.84 -7.82 3.28
N HIS A 66 6.17 -9.09 3.51
CA HIS A 66 5.18 -10.14 3.69
C HIS A 66 4.82 -10.28 5.17
N ASN A 67 3.59 -10.76 5.41
CA ASN A 67 3.07 -11.06 6.72
C ASN A 67 4.05 -11.91 7.56
N ALA A 68 4.31 -11.47 8.79
CA ALA A 68 5.24 -12.10 9.72
C ALA A 68 4.79 -11.82 11.17
N PRO A 69 5.45 -12.42 12.20
CA PRO A 69 5.19 -12.07 13.59
C PRO A 69 5.32 -10.57 13.85
N LYS A 70 4.44 -10.01 14.65
CA LYS A 70 4.35 -8.55 14.86
C LYS A 70 5.62 -7.96 15.45
N GLU A 71 6.29 -8.69 16.33
CA GLU A 71 7.55 -8.29 16.96
C GLU A 71 8.66 -8.16 15.91
N GLU A 72 8.80 -9.12 15.01
CA GLU A 72 9.78 -9.09 13.92
C GLU A 72 9.51 -7.95 12.93
N LEU A 73 8.23 -7.66 12.64
CA LEU A 73 7.86 -6.54 11.76
C LEU A 73 8.15 -5.20 12.39
N TRP A 74 7.89 -5.06 13.70
CA TRP A 74 8.23 -3.85 14.44
C TRP A 74 9.74 -3.60 14.44
N ASP A 75 10.54 -4.63 14.78
CA ASP A 75 12.00 -4.54 14.79
C ASP A 75 12.56 -4.21 13.41
N MET A 76 12.00 -4.82 12.37
CA MET A 76 12.33 -4.52 10.98
C MET A 76 12.03 -3.05 10.62
N ALA A 77 10.83 -2.58 10.94
CA ALA A 77 10.41 -1.21 10.63
C ALA A 77 11.26 -0.18 11.37
N ASP A 78 11.57 -0.42 12.64
CA ASP A 78 12.44 0.41 13.45
C ASP A 78 13.87 0.46 12.87
N CYS A 79 14.41 -0.70 12.50
CA CYS A 79 15.72 -0.81 11.85
C CYS A 79 15.76 -0.06 10.52
N LEU A 80 14.74 -0.24 9.66
CA LEU A 80 14.60 0.43 8.37
C LEU A 80 14.61 1.95 8.54
N GLN A 81 13.77 2.49 9.43
CA GLN A 81 13.66 3.94 9.63
C GLN A 81 14.89 4.56 10.29
N LYS A 82 15.58 3.84 11.18
CA LYS A 82 16.80 4.33 11.82
C LYS A 82 18.04 4.29 10.90
N THR A 83 18.04 3.37 9.93
CA THR A 83 19.19 3.15 9.04
C THR A 83 19.07 3.96 7.75
N SER A 84 17.86 4.23 7.28
CA SER A 84 17.64 4.96 6.02
C SER A 84 18.00 6.45 6.14
N LYS A 85 18.61 6.99 5.08
CA LYS A 85 18.93 8.43 4.97
C LYS A 85 17.66 9.28 4.82
N VAL A 86 16.68 8.78 4.12
CA VAL A 86 15.36 9.40 3.92
C VAL A 86 14.30 8.47 4.51
N PRO A 87 13.32 9.01 5.26
CA PRO A 87 12.25 8.19 5.81
C PRO A 87 11.56 7.34 4.74
N LEU A 88 11.41 6.04 5.01
CA LEU A 88 10.87 5.08 4.05
C LEU A 88 9.35 5.00 4.10
N LEU A 89 8.75 4.74 2.95
CA LEU A 89 7.41 4.15 2.91
C LEU A 89 7.52 2.64 3.17
N ILE A 90 6.77 2.16 4.17
CA ILE A 90 6.74 0.74 4.56
C ILE A 90 5.35 0.21 4.26
N ALA A 91 5.27 -0.71 3.30
CA ALA A 91 4.01 -1.12 2.68
C ALA A 91 3.58 -2.54 3.04
N SER A 92 2.27 -2.74 3.20
CA SER A 92 1.62 -4.04 3.34
C SER A 92 0.33 -4.14 2.52
N ASN A 93 -0.32 -5.31 2.54
CA ASN A 93 -1.59 -5.58 1.83
C ASN A 93 -2.74 -5.83 2.82
N CYS A 94 -3.10 -4.85 3.63
CA CYS A 94 -4.25 -4.95 4.54
C CYS A 94 -5.57 -4.68 3.79
N GLU A 95 -5.96 -5.56 2.88
CA GLU A 95 -7.19 -5.45 2.07
C GLU A 95 -8.43 -5.81 2.89
N ALA A 96 -8.33 -6.87 3.69
CA ALA A 96 -9.41 -7.48 4.46
C ALA A 96 -9.02 -7.69 5.93
N GLY A 97 -8.42 -6.68 6.54
CA GLY A 97 -7.97 -6.71 7.92
C GLY A 97 -6.46 -6.61 8.08
N GLY A 98 -6.00 -6.46 9.32
CA GLY A 98 -4.59 -6.40 9.66
C GLY A 98 -3.83 -7.72 9.46
N ASN A 99 -4.55 -8.84 9.30
CA ASN A 99 -3.98 -10.13 8.96
C ASN A 99 -3.24 -10.14 7.61
N GLY A 100 -3.51 -9.20 6.74
CA GLY A 100 -2.74 -8.97 5.51
C GLY A 100 -1.37 -8.34 5.75
N GLY A 101 -1.18 -7.71 6.90
CA GLY A 101 0.04 -7.00 7.29
C GLY A 101 0.83 -7.67 8.41
N MET A 102 0.20 -8.49 9.27
CA MET A 102 0.89 -9.17 10.37
C MET A 102 0.21 -10.48 10.77
N GLN A 103 0.97 -11.42 11.31
CA GLN A 103 0.42 -12.64 11.89
C GLN A 103 -0.38 -12.31 13.14
N GLY A 104 -1.55 -12.95 13.27
CA GLY A 104 -2.48 -12.69 14.37
C GLY A 104 -3.28 -11.39 14.25
N GLY A 105 -3.14 -10.65 13.12
CA GLY A 105 -4.01 -9.53 12.80
C GLY A 105 -5.45 -9.96 12.58
N THR A 106 -6.39 -9.06 12.77
CA THR A 106 -7.83 -9.30 12.59
C THR A 106 -8.13 -9.65 11.13
N ALA A 107 -8.78 -10.78 10.89
CA ALA A 107 -9.36 -11.10 9.60
C ALA A 107 -10.77 -10.49 9.50
N LEU A 108 -10.96 -9.66 8.49
CA LEU A 108 -12.23 -8.98 8.21
C LEU A 108 -12.82 -9.45 6.87
N ALA A 109 -13.95 -8.89 6.49
CA ALA A 109 -14.59 -9.20 5.22
C ALA A 109 -13.71 -8.76 4.02
N ASN A 110 -13.73 -9.53 2.95
CA ASN A 110 -13.15 -9.13 1.66
C ASN A 110 -13.99 -8.04 0.98
N GLY A 111 -13.49 -7.48 -0.14
CA GLY A 111 -14.14 -6.37 -0.84
C GLY A 111 -15.60 -6.68 -1.23
N ALA A 112 -15.86 -7.83 -1.82
CA ALA A 112 -17.21 -8.24 -2.22
C ALA A 112 -18.17 -8.35 -1.01
N ALA A 113 -17.70 -8.91 0.09
CA ALA A 113 -18.50 -9.00 1.31
C ALA A 113 -18.67 -7.62 1.99
N MET A 114 -17.69 -6.72 1.89
CA MET A 114 -17.83 -5.33 2.32
C MET A 114 -18.93 -4.61 1.52
N ALA A 115 -18.95 -4.79 0.19
CA ALA A 115 -19.98 -4.21 -0.67
C ALA A 115 -21.37 -4.78 -0.38
N ALA A 116 -21.47 -6.10 -0.13
CA ALA A 116 -22.72 -6.76 0.19
C ALA A 116 -23.36 -6.28 1.51
N MET A 117 -22.62 -5.67 2.41
CA MET A 117 -23.18 -5.02 3.61
C MET A 117 -23.89 -3.72 3.32
N ASP A 118 -23.71 -3.13 2.16
CA ASP A 118 -24.24 -1.83 1.70
C ASP A 118 -24.09 -0.72 2.75
N SER A 119 -22.94 -0.63 3.37
CA SER A 119 -22.66 0.32 4.46
C SER A 119 -21.25 0.92 4.38
N GLU A 120 -21.16 2.17 3.94
CA GLU A 120 -19.91 2.94 3.95
C GLU A 120 -19.29 3.04 5.35
N GLU A 121 -20.15 3.18 6.38
CA GLU A 121 -19.70 3.27 7.76
C GLU A 121 -19.01 1.97 8.22
N MET A 122 -19.53 0.80 7.83
CA MET A 122 -18.89 -0.48 8.13
C MET A 122 -17.57 -0.64 7.38
N VAL A 123 -17.52 -0.30 6.09
CA VAL A 123 -16.27 -0.31 5.31
C VAL A 123 -15.24 0.62 5.97
N ARG A 124 -15.63 1.83 6.37
CA ARG A 124 -14.76 2.77 7.08
C ARG A 124 -14.21 2.19 8.38
N LYS A 125 -15.06 1.57 9.20
CA LYS A 125 -14.64 0.94 10.47
C LYS A 125 -13.69 -0.23 10.26
N MET A 126 -13.94 -1.07 9.26
CA MET A 126 -13.06 -2.19 8.93
C MET A 126 -11.69 -1.70 8.46
N ALA A 127 -11.65 -0.66 7.64
CA ALA A 127 -10.40 -0.01 7.23
C ALA A 127 -9.67 0.64 8.41
N GLU A 128 -10.40 1.22 9.37
CA GLU A 128 -9.83 1.80 10.60
C GLU A 128 -9.17 0.74 11.50
N ILE A 129 -9.78 -0.44 11.63
CA ILE A 129 -9.18 -1.59 12.34
C ILE A 129 -7.90 -2.02 11.62
N SER A 130 -7.97 -2.21 10.28
CA SER A 130 -6.80 -2.56 9.46
C SER A 130 -5.67 -1.55 9.60
N ALA A 131 -6.00 -0.24 9.58
CA ALA A 131 -5.03 0.83 9.71
C ALA A 131 -4.33 0.81 11.08
N ARG A 132 -5.09 0.65 12.16
CA ARG A 132 -4.54 0.60 13.52
C ARG A 132 -3.57 -0.56 13.70
N GLU A 133 -3.92 -1.73 13.19
CA GLU A 133 -3.06 -2.92 13.28
C GLU A 133 -1.82 -2.78 12.39
N ALA A 134 -1.96 -2.27 11.16
CA ALA A 134 -0.83 -1.99 10.27
C ALA A 134 0.13 -0.95 10.87
N ALA A 135 -0.40 0.15 11.42
CA ALA A 135 0.42 1.17 12.08
C ALA A 135 1.19 0.63 13.29
N ALA A 136 0.60 -0.31 14.03
CA ALA A 136 1.22 -0.92 15.20
C ALA A 136 2.50 -1.71 14.88
N VAL A 137 2.72 -2.09 13.64
CA VAL A 137 3.96 -2.75 13.17
C VAL A 137 4.81 -1.86 12.25
N GLY A 138 4.58 -0.54 12.27
CA GLY A 138 5.37 0.44 11.53
C GLY A 138 5.00 0.58 10.05
N CYS A 139 3.93 -0.06 9.58
CA CYS A 139 3.41 0.16 8.23
C CYS A 139 2.81 1.57 8.11
N ASN A 140 3.18 2.31 7.08
CA ASN A 140 2.68 3.65 6.79
C ASN A 140 2.12 3.79 5.36
N TRP A 141 2.12 2.69 4.58
CA TRP A 141 1.56 2.61 3.23
C TRP A 141 0.82 1.29 3.03
N ASN A 142 -0.43 1.35 2.59
CA ASN A 142 -1.23 0.15 2.34
C ASN A 142 -1.57 0.01 0.86
N PHE A 143 -1.27 -1.17 0.27
CA PHE A 143 -1.64 -1.51 -1.09
C PHE A 143 -3.09 -2.01 -1.14
N ALA A 144 -4.02 -1.11 -0.83
CA ALA A 144 -5.47 -1.26 -0.88
C ALA A 144 -6.10 0.15 -0.92
N PRO A 145 -7.38 0.27 -1.33
CA PRO A 145 -8.34 -0.79 -1.69
C PRO A 145 -8.15 -1.34 -3.10
N ILE A 146 -8.86 -2.44 -3.39
CA ILE A 146 -9.04 -2.97 -4.74
C ILE A 146 -10.13 -2.14 -5.41
N VAL A 147 -9.78 -1.43 -6.49
CA VAL A 147 -10.70 -0.55 -7.25
C VAL A 147 -11.07 -1.13 -8.61
N ASP A 148 -10.67 -2.37 -8.87
CA ASP A 148 -11.05 -3.10 -10.06
C ASP A 148 -12.56 -3.30 -10.11
N LEU A 149 -13.12 -3.31 -11.32
CA LEU A 149 -14.53 -3.64 -11.57
C LEU A 149 -14.63 -5.13 -11.94
N THR A 150 -15.53 -5.88 -11.31
CA THR A 150 -15.67 -7.31 -11.52
C THR A 150 -16.48 -7.64 -12.80
N TYR A 151 -16.12 -7.05 -13.94
CA TYR A 151 -16.84 -7.23 -15.20
C TYR A 151 -16.75 -8.66 -15.74
N ASN A 152 -15.60 -9.32 -15.57
CA ASN A 152 -15.43 -10.70 -16.00
C ASN A 152 -15.49 -11.64 -14.79
N TRP A 153 -16.58 -12.40 -14.68
CA TRP A 153 -16.76 -13.36 -13.60
C TRP A 153 -15.72 -14.51 -13.59
N ARG A 154 -14.98 -14.67 -14.68
CA ARG A 154 -13.89 -15.65 -14.79
C ARG A 154 -12.55 -15.10 -14.31
N ASN A 155 -12.44 -13.80 -14.05
CA ASN A 155 -11.23 -13.24 -13.53
C ASN A 155 -10.82 -13.95 -12.23
N THR A 156 -9.58 -14.44 -12.16
CA THR A 156 -9.10 -15.25 -11.03
C THR A 156 -8.45 -14.41 -9.93
N ILE A 157 -8.21 -13.12 -10.17
CA ILE A 157 -7.42 -12.25 -9.31
C ILE A 157 -8.28 -11.38 -8.40
N VAL A 158 -9.34 -10.76 -8.95
CA VAL A 158 -10.03 -9.68 -8.24
C VAL A 158 -11.44 -10.01 -7.75
N GLN A 159 -12.05 -11.09 -8.17
CA GLN A 159 -13.48 -11.43 -7.93
C GLN A 159 -13.99 -11.13 -6.51
N LEU A 160 -13.43 -11.79 -5.50
CA LEU A 160 -13.85 -11.58 -4.11
C LEU A 160 -13.11 -10.40 -3.45
N ARG A 161 -12.04 -9.92 -4.07
CA ARG A 161 -11.22 -8.83 -3.52
C ARG A 161 -11.76 -7.46 -3.89
N ALA A 162 -12.35 -7.31 -5.09
CA ALA A 162 -13.01 -6.08 -5.52
C ALA A 162 -14.37 -5.91 -4.84
N PHE A 163 -14.87 -4.68 -4.81
CA PHE A 163 -16.17 -4.38 -4.20
C PHE A 163 -17.33 -4.93 -5.05
N ASN A 164 -17.45 -4.52 -6.31
CA ASN A 164 -18.40 -5.05 -7.29
C ASN A 164 -18.07 -4.55 -8.71
N ASP A 165 -19.04 -4.60 -9.64
CA ASP A 165 -18.94 -4.19 -11.04
C ASP A 165 -19.50 -2.78 -11.31
N GLU A 166 -20.12 -2.13 -10.33
CA GLU A 166 -20.69 -0.80 -10.47
C GLU A 166 -19.67 0.29 -10.06
N PRO A 167 -19.24 1.17 -11.00
CA PRO A 167 -18.23 2.20 -10.71
C PRO A 167 -18.57 3.12 -9.54
N ASP A 168 -19.83 3.53 -9.42
CA ASP A 168 -20.25 4.43 -8.34
C ASP A 168 -20.14 3.78 -6.96
N ASP A 169 -20.40 2.48 -6.87
CA ASP A 169 -20.24 1.72 -5.63
C ASP A 169 -18.76 1.56 -5.28
N VAL A 170 -17.92 1.22 -6.26
CA VAL A 170 -16.47 1.11 -6.05
C VAL A 170 -15.89 2.45 -5.58
N ILE A 171 -16.32 3.58 -6.16
CA ILE A 171 -15.93 4.93 -5.73
C ILE A 171 -16.40 5.20 -4.30
N ARG A 172 -17.63 4.88 -3.96
CA ARG A 172 -18.25 5.09 -2.65
C ARG A 172 -17.52 4.34 -1.56
N TYR A 173 -17.31 3.03 -1.74
CA TYR A 173 -16.61 2.18 -0.77
C TYR A 173 -15.12 2.49 -0.68
N SER A 174 -14.46 2.81 -1.79
CA SER A 174 -13.05 3.25 -1.78
C SER A 174 -12.86 4.53 -0.98
N LYS A 175 -13.76 5.51 -1.12
CA LYS A 175 -13.73 6.74 -0.30
C LYS A 175 -13.89 6.45 1.19
N ALA A 176 -14.77 5.51 1.54
CA ALA A 176 -14.97 5.08 2.92
C ALA A 176 -13.70 4.39 3.48
N PHE A 177 -13.11 3.50 2.69
CA PHE A 177 -11.85 2.81 3.02
C PHE A 177 -10.71 3.81 3.25
N PHE A 178 -10.52 4.79 2.36
CA PHE A 178 -9.52 5.84 2.54
C PHE A 178 -9.70 6.63 3.83
N LYS A 179 -10.95 6.98 4.18
CA LYS A 179 -11.24 7.67 5.45
C LYS A 179 -10.81 6.84 6.66
N GLY A 180 -11.03 5.52 6.63
CA GLY A 180 -10.59 4.62 7.67
C GLY A 180 -9.07 4.56 7.79
N MET A 181 -8.34 4.37 6.68
CA MET A 181 -6.87 4.31 6.68
C MET A 181 -6.22 5.61 7.16
N ARG A 182 -6.80 6.76 6.81
CA ARG A 182 -6.31 8.08 7.24
C ARG A 182 -6.36 8.31 8.75
N THR A 183 -7.15 7.56 9.52
CA THR A 183 -7.19 7.69 10.99
C THR A 183 -5.85 7.37 11.65
N GLN A 184 -4.97 6.66 10.95
CA GLN A 184 -3.61 6.33 11.40
C GLN A 184 -2.53 6.91 10.45
N ASN A 185 -2.86 7.90 9.64
CA ASN A 185 -1.95 8.51 8.66
C ASN A 185 -1.33 7.50 7.67
N ILE A 186 -2.01 6.40 7.37
CA ILE A 186 -1.55 5.42 6.40
C ILE A 186 -1.92 5.91 5.00
N ALA A 187 -0.91 6.02 4.13
CA ALA A 187 -1.10 6.23 2.70
C ALA A 187 -1.78 5.00 2.07
N THR A 188 -2.54 5.20 1.02
CA THR A 188 -3.25 4.13 0.31
C THR A 188 -2.89 4.11 -1.17
N CYS A 189 -2.97 2.94 -1.78
CA CYS A 189 -2.72 2.75 -3.20
C CYS A 189 -3.91 2.03 -3.83
N MET A 190 -4.56 2.70 -4.78
CA MET A 190 -5.64 2.10 -5.58
C MET A 190 -5.05 1.06 -6.52
N LYS A 191 -5.45 -0.19 -6.39
CA LYS A 191 -4.97 -1.26 -7.24
C LYS A 191 -6.14 -2.06 -7.82
N HIS A 192 -6.00 -2.59 -9.00
CA HIS A 192 -4.76 -2.60 -9.81
C HIS A 192 -4.91 -1.61 -10.97
N PHE A 193 -4.97 -0.32 -10.65
CA PHE A 193 -5.17 0.74 -11.64
C PHE A 193 -4.22 0.56 -12.85
N PRO A 194 -4.70 0.64 -14.12
CA PRO A 194 -6.04 1.15 -14.53
C PRO A 194 -7.17 0.13 -14.43
N GLY A 195 -6.95 -1.13 -14.12
CA GLY A 195 -7.96 -2.15 -13.87
C GLY A 195 -7.57 -3.54 -14.37
N ASP A 196 -7.90 -4.58 -13.59
CA ASP A 196 -7.64 -5.99 -13.87
C ASP A 196 -8.94 -6.83 -13.96
N GLY A 197 -10.11 -6.24 -13.71
CA GLY A 197 -11.37 -6.97 -13.59
C GLY A 197 -12.00 -7.45 -14.89
N THR A 198 -11.42 -7.15 -16.05
CA THR A 198 -11.93 -7.52 -17.38
C THR A 198 -11.27 -8.77 -17.95
N GLU A 199 -10.04 -9.05 -17.54
CA GLU A 199 -9.23 -10.15 -18.06
C GLU A 199 -9.53 -11.47 -17.31
N GLU A 200 -9.58 -12.60 -18.01
CA GLU A 200 -9.73 -13.91 -17.37
C GLU A 200 -8.40 -14.61 -17.07
N ASN A 201 -7.35 -14.23 -17.76
CA ASN A 201 -6.04 -14.80 -17.54
C ASN A 201 -5.35 -14.16 -16.33
N ASP A 202 -4.65 -14.97 -15.56
CA ASP A 202 -3.79 -14.46 -14.49
C ASP A 202 -2.53 -13.81 -15.09
N GLN A 203 -2.41 -12.48 -14.95
CA GLN A 203 -1.27 -11.72 -15.48
C GLN A 203 0.07 -12.06 -14.83
N HIS A 204 0.09 -12.82 -13.71
CA HIS A 204 1.33 -13.36 -13.17
C HIS A 204 1.87 -14.54 -13.99
N LEU A 205 1.01 -15.16 -14.81
CA LEU A 205 1.33 -16.35 -15.59
C LEU A 205 1.38 -16.09 -17.10
N MET A 206 0.57 -15.16 -17.59
CA MET A 206 0.49 -14.83 -19.02
C MET A 206 0.05 -13.38 -19.24
N MET A 207 0.23 -12.88 -20.45
CA MET A 207 -0.15 -11.52 -20.81
C MET A 207 -1.68 -11.40 -20.80
N GLY A 208 -2.19 -10.45 -20.01
CA GLY A 208 -3.58 -10.02 -20.07
C GLY A 208 -3.82 -9.02 -21.20
N ILE A 209 -4.99 -9.08 -21.82
CA ILE A 209 -5.44 -8.14 -22.86
C ILE A 209 -6.75 -7.52 -22.40
N ASN A 210 -6.75 -6.22 -22.17
CA ASN A 210 -7.98 -5.48 -21.93
C ASN A 210 -8.57 -5.01 -23.26
N GLU A 211 -9.76 -5.52 -23.60
CA GLU A 211 -10.50 -5.20 -24.82
C GLU A 211 -11.47 -4.02 -24.68
N TYR A 212 -11.54 -3.42 -23.50
CA TYR A 212 -12.39 -2.25 -23.24
C TYR A 212 -11.64 -0.96 -23.46
N ASP A 213 -12.32 0.01 -24.10
CA ASP A 213 -11.84 1.37 -24.37
C ASP A 213 -11.85 2.27 -23.11
#